data_2ef5a7a3d2fc0b0c4d361068b4b6d97d
#
_entry.id   2ef5a7a3d2fc0b0c4d361068b4b6d97d
#
_cell.length_a   1.000
_cell.length_b   1.000
_cell.length_c   1.000
_cell.angle_alpha   90.00
_cell.angle_beta   90.00
_cell.angle_gamma   90.00
#
_symmetry.space_group_name_H-M   'P 1'
#
loop_
_entity.id
_entity.type
_entity.pdbx_description
1 polymer ?
#
loop_
_entity_poly.entity_id
_entity_poly.type
_entity_poly.pdbx_seq_one_letter_code
_entity_poly.pdbx_strand_id
1 'polypeptide(L)'
;LSTSEIHTVKPLEVVIPKGRLTVVTGVSGSGKTTLILESLVPALEAAIAGTPLPPHVKNIDASGIEHVKLIDSTPIGANVRSTVATYADIHDELRKLYAKSPDAKEHGYKASDFSYNTGSLRCPGCDGTGVVSLDVQFLPDVNIPCPDCRGSRYARAAYGVKLMNKAGENVSLPELMDMDVNSAIEFCADRKTVSQKLGILKRLGLGYLTLGEETPSLSGGEAQRLKLASEIGKTQTDSVFVFDEPSIGLHPLRSEER
;
A
#
# COMPACT_ATOMS: atom_id res chain seq x y z
N LEU A 1 -13.13 -26.89 0.71
CA LEU A 1 -13.34 -26.55 -0.70
C LEU A 1 -13.48 -27.84 -1.51
N SER A 2 -14.54 -27.94 -2.31
CA SER A 2 -14.76 -29.02 -3.26
C SER A 2 -15.02 -28.43 -4.65
N THR A 3 -14.29 -28.89 -5.67
CA THR A 3 -14.36 -28.38 -7.06
C THR A 3 -14.73 -29.47 -8.06
N SER A 4 -15.34 -29.08 -9.16
CA SER A 4 -15.36 -29.84 -10.39
C SER A 4 -14.07 -29.60 -11.19
N GLU A 5 -13.97 -30.16 -12.38
CA GLU A 5 -12.85 -29.91 -13.28
C GLU A 5 -12.81 -28.46 -13.73
N ILE A 6 -11.61 -27.87 -13.73
CA ILE A 6 -11.32 -26.52 -14.25
C ILE A 6 -9.92 -26.50 -14.87
N HIS A 7 -9.82 -26.09 -16.14
CA HIS A 7 -8.58 -26.13 -16.93
C HIS A 7 -7.90 -27.51 -16.86
N THR A 8 -6.70 -27.58 -16.28
CA THR A 8 -5.93 -28.82 -16.08
C THR A 8 -6.14 -29.44 -14.70
N VAL A 9 -6.89 -28.78 -13.81
CA VAL A 9 -7.14 -29.26 -12.45
C VAL A 9 -8.34 -30.20 -12.44
N LYS A 10 -8.11 -31.46 -12.10
CA LYS A 10 -9.16 -32.47 -11.95
C LYS A 10 -10.04 -32.15 -10.74
N PRO A 11 -11.28 -32.71 -10.69
CA PRO A 11 -12.12 -32.56 -9.51
C PRO A 11 -11.36 -32.97 -8.25
N LEU A 12 -11.41 -32.10 -7.23
CA LEU A 12 -10.71 -32.37 -5.98
C LEU A 12 -11.52 -31.85 -4.77
N GLU A 13 -11.21 -32.43 -3.63
CA GLU A 13 -11.64 -31.95 -2.35
C GLU A 13 -10.41 -31.66 -1.50
N VAL A 14 -10.33 -30.44 -0.95
CA VAL A 14 -9.19 -29.99 -0.16
C VAL A 14 -9.67 -29.37 1.14
N VAL A 15 -9.00 -29.72 2.24
CA VAL A 15 -9.20 -29.14 3.56
C VAL A 15 -7.99 -28.27 3.88
N ILE A 16 -8.24 -27.00 4.15
CA ILE A 16 -7.22 -26.03 4.57
C ILE A 16 -7.47 -25.70 6.04
N PRO A 17 -6.56 -26.05 6.94
CA PRO A 17 -6.77 -25.85 8.37
C PRO A 17 -6.71 -24.35 8.72
N LYS A 18 -7.65 -23.87 9.54
CA LYS A 18 -7.68 -22.49 10.03
C LYS A 18 -6.60 -22.25 11.09
N GLY A 19 -6.17 -21.00 11.23
CA GLY A 19 -5.17 -20.61 12.23
C GLY A 19 -3.80 -21.23 12.00
N ARG A 20 -3.49 -21.59 10.74
CA ARG A 20 -2.23 -22.23 10.33
C ARG A 20 -1.67 -21.55 9.08
N LEU A 21 -0.35 -21.62 8.95
CA LEU A 21 0.32 -21.35 7.69
C LEU A 21 0.20 -22.61 6.81
N THR A 22 -0.41 -22.46 5.64
CA THR A 22 -0.50 -23.51 4.62
C THR A 22 0.29 -23.09 3.40
N VAL A 23 1.19 -23.95 2.93
CA VAL A 23 2.00 -23.69 1.74
C VAL A 23 1.55 -24.59 0.61
N VAL A 24 1.25 -23.99 -0.55
CA VAL A 24 0.88 -24.71 -1.77
C VAL A 24 2.06 -24.65 -2.74
N THR A 25 2.66 -25.80 -3.03
CA THR A 25 3.83 -25.91 -3.91
C THR A 25 3.55 -26.81 -5.09
N GLY A 26 4.34 -26.69 -6.13
CA GLY A 26 4.25 -27.52 -7.35
C GLY A 26 4.96 -26.85 -8.52
N VAL A 27 5.24 -27.64 -9.57
CA VAL A 27 5.86 -27.12 -10.80
C VAL A 27 4.98 -26.07 -11.49
N SER A 28 5.58 -25.27 -12.37
CA SER A 28 4.81 -24.31 -13.18
C SER A 28 3.74 -25.07 -14.00
N GLY A 29 2.54 -24.50 -14.10
CA GLY A 29 1.42 -25.12 -14.82
C GLY A 29 0.69 -26.24 -14.07
N SER A 30 1.07 -26.57 -12.81
CA SER A 30 0.40 -27.62 -12.02
C SER A 30 -0.98 -27.24 -11.47
N GLY A 31 -1.50 -26.06 -11.77
CA GLY A 31 -2.83 -25.60 -11.34
C GLY A 31 -2.87 -24.89 -9.99
N LYS A 32 -1.72 -24.48 -9.40
CA LYS A 32 -1.69 -23.75 -8.12
C LYS A 32 -2.53 -22.47 -8.16
N THR A 33 -2.32 -21.64 -9.17
CA THR A 33 -3.05 -20.39 -9.38
C THR A 33 -4.54 -20.67 -9.57
N THR A 34 -4.89 -21.66 -10.37
CA THR A 34 -6.28 -22.08 -10.60
C THR A 34 -6.95 -22.54 -9.31
N LEU A 35 -6.27 -23.33 -8.47
CA LEU A 35 -6.81 -23.78 -7.20
C LEU A 35 -7.00 -22.63 -6.20
N ILE A 36 -6.03 -21.73 -6.11
CA ILE A 36 -6.05 -20.68 -5.07
C ILE A 36 -6.76 -19.43 -5.58
N LEU A 37 -6.30 -18.82 -6.68
CA LEU A 37 -6.80 -17.52 -7.13
C LEU A 37 -8.09 -17.61 -7.95
N GLU A 38 -8.35 -18.72 -8.66
CA GLU A 38 -9.55 -18.85 -9.46
C GLU A 38 -10.65 -19.68 -8.74
N SER A 39 -10.30 -20.48 -7.72
CA SER A 39 -11.26 -21.32 -7.01
C SER A 39 -11.43 -20.91 -5.55
N LEU A 40 -10.39 -20.95 -4.71
CA LEU A 40 -10.50 -20.72 -3.27
C LEU A 40 -10.88 -19.27 -2.95
N VAL A 41 -10.13 -18.30 -3.47
CA VAL A 41 -10.34 -16.88 -3.17
C VAL A 41 -11.73 -16.42 -3.60
N PRO A 42 -12.16 -16.60 -4.86
CA PRO A 42 -13.50 -16.20 -5.30
C PRO A 42 -14.62 -16.95 -4.57
N ALA A 43 -14.40 -18.22 -4.19
CA ALA A 43 -15.39 -18.97 -3.44
C ALA A 43 -15.56 -18.47 -2.01
N LEU A 44 -14.47 -18.10 -1.33
CA LEU A 44 -14.52 -17.48 -0.01
C LEU A 44 -15.22 -16.11 -0.08
N GLU A 45 -14.86 -15.27 -1.05
CA GLU A 45 -15.49 -13.96 -1.26
C GLU A 45 -16.99 -14.11 -1.53
N ALA A 46 -17.38 -15.05 -2.40
CA ALA A 46 -18.78 -15.33 -2.69
C ALA A 46 -19.55 -15.82 -1.45
N ALA A 47 -18.96 -16.72 -0.66
CA ALA A 47 -19.57 -17.23 0.57
C ALA A 47 -19.74 -16.11 1.61
N ILE A 48 -18.78 -15.24 1.77
CA ILE A 48 -18.82 -14.06 2.68
C ILE A 48 -19.89 -13.07 2.22
N ALA A 49 -19.95 -12.79 0.92
CA ALA A 49 -20.92 -11.85 0.35
C ALA A 49 -22.32 -12.43 0.19
N GLY A 50 -22.53 -13.74 0.39
CA GLY A 50 -23.80 -14.41 0.14
C GLY A 50 -24.21 -14.46 -1.33
N THR A 51 -23.22 -14.43 -2.25
CA THR A 51 -23.42 -14.50 -3.70
C THR A 51 -23.18 -15.91 -4.22
N PRO A 52 -23.66 -16.25 -5.45
CA PRO A 52 -23.43 -17.57 -6.04
C PRO A 52 -21.94 -17.90 -6.13
N LEU A 53 -21.59 -19.14 -5.80
CA LEU A 53 -20.23 -19.67 -5.95
C LEU A 53 -19.81 -19.70 -7.42
N PRO A 54 -18.49 -19.65 -7.70
CA PRO A 54 -17.97 -19.88 -9.04
C PRO A 54 -18.50 -21.22 -9.62
N PRO A 55 -18.81 -21.31 -10.92
CA PRO A 55 -19.51 -22.48 -11.51
C PRO A 55 -18.82 -23.83 -11.28
N HIS A 56 -17.50 -23.83 -11.16
CA HIS A 56 -16.68 -25.01 -10.91
C HIS A 56 -16.52 -25.36 -9.43
N VAL A 57 -16.97 -24.49 -8.51
CA VAL A 57 -16.94 -24.74 -7.07
C VAL A 57 -18.26 -25.36 -6.63
N LYS A 58 -18.21 -26.58 -6.14
CA LYS A 58 -19.38 -27.31 -5.64
C LYS A 58 -19.77 -26.89 -4.24
N ASN A 59 -18.78 -26.73 -3.38
CA ASN A 59 -19.00 -26.39 -1.97
C ASN A 59 -17.75 -25.76 -1.36
N ILE A 60 -17.97 -24.86 -0.38
CA ILE A 60 -16.94 -24.30 0.48
C ILE A 60 -17.50 -24.11 1.90
N ASP A 61 -16.71 -24.47 2.89
CA ASP A 61 -16.96 -24.08 4.28
C ASP A 61 -16.08 -22.86 4.62
N ALA A 62 -16.72 -21.71 4.74
CA ALA A 62 -16.09 -20.43 5.11
C ALA A 62 -16.44 -20.02 6.56
N SER A 63 -16.93 -20.93 7.41
CA SER A 63 -17.37 -20.62 8.77
C SER A 63 -16.28 -19.88 9.57
N GLY A 64 -16.61 -18.71 10.15
CA GLY A 64 -15.67 -17.88 10.91
C GLY A 64 -14.59 -17.19 10.07
N ILE A 65 -14.80 -17.05 8.77
CA ILE A 65 -13.99 -16.21 7.87
C ILE A 65 -14.89 -15.06 7.41
N GLU A 66 -14.48 -13.84 7.70
CA GLU A 66 -15.20 -12.62 7.32
C GLU A 66 -14.46 -11.81 6.26
N HIS A 67 -13.14 -12.04 6.13
CA HIS A 67 -12.32 -11.30 5.19
C HIS A 67 -11.33 -12.19 4.45
N VAL A 68 -11.12 -11.90 3.17
CA VAL A 68 -10.05 -12.48 2.34
C VAL A 68 -9.13 -11.36 1.91
N LYS A 69 -7.81 -11.53 2.11
CA LYS A 69 -6.78 -10.56 1.78
C LYS A 69 -5.78 -11.20 0.82
N LEU A 70 -5.86 -10.80 -0.44
CA LEU A 70 -4.89 -11.21 -1.46
C LEU A 70 -3.70 -10.26 -1.46
N ILE A 71 -2.50 -10.80 -1.23
CA ILE A 71 -1.22 -10.10 -1.26
C ILE A 71 -0.42 -10.63 -2.45
N ASP A 72 -0.60 -9.99 -3.57
CA ASP A 72 0.04 -10.32 -4.85
C ASP A 72 0.96 -9.19 -5.35
N SER A 73 1.67 -9.44 -6.43
CA SER A 73 2.59 -8.49 -7.06
C SER A 73 1.93 -7.53 -8.06
N THR A 74 0.59 -7.55 -8.17
CA THR A 74 -0.11 -6.62 -9.07
C THR A 74 0.10 -5.18 -8.62
N PRO A 75 0.19 -4.21 -9.55
CA PRO A 75 0.32 -2.80 -9.20
C PRO A 75 -0.80 -2.32 -8.26
N ILE A 76 -0.44 -1.41 -7.38
CA ILE A 76 -1.41 -0.75 -6.48
C ILE A 76 -2.13 0.34 -7.25
N GLY A 77 -3.09 -0.04 -8.09
CA GLY A 77 -3.90 0.89 -8.86
C GLY A 77 -3.09 1.78 -9.83
N ALA A 78 -3.78 2.54 -10.67
CA ALA A 78 -3.18 3.50 -11.60
C ALA A 78 -3.27 4.96 -11.10
N ASN A 79 -3.66 5.18 -9.83
CA ASN A 79 -3.90 6.52 -9.33
C ASN A 79 -2.59 7.16 -8.86
N VAL A 80 -2.10 8.12 -9.63
CA VAL A 80 -0.90 8.94 -9.30
C VAL A 80 -1.03 9.72 -7.97
N ARG A 81 -2.23 9.85 -7.41
CA ARG A 81 -2.46 10.46 -6.10
C ARG A 81 -2.20 9.52 -4.93
N SER A 82 -2.02 8.22 -5.19
CA SER A 82 -1.64 7.24 -4.17
C SER A 82 -0.12 7.24 -4.01
N THR A 83 0.35 7.41 -2.79
CA THR A 83 1.78 7.37 -2.45
C THR A 83 2.05 6.31 -1.38
N VAL A 84 3.32 5.96 -1.18
CA VAL A 84 3.75 5.04 -0.10
C VAL A 84 3.15 5.48 1.25
N ALA A 85 3.25 6.77 1.59
CA ALA A 85 2.73 7.28 2.84
C ALA A 85 1.20 7.21 2.94
N THR A 86 0.47 7.45 1.86
CA THR A 86 -1.01 7.36 1.89
C THR A 86 -1.49 5.94 1.96
N TYR A 87 -0.85 5.03 1.24
CA TYR A 87 -1.23 3.63 1.22
C TYR A 87 -0.95 2.93 2.56
N ALA A 88 0.14 3.32 3.24
CA ALA A 88 0.49 2.82 4.57
C ALA A 88 -0.21 3.57 5.73
N ASP A 89 -1.20 4.41 5.46
CA ASP A 89 -1.92 5.24 6.44
C ASP A 89 -1.00 6.13 7.31
N ILE A 90 0.17 6.50 6.78
CA ILE A 90 1.14 7.37 7.46
C ILE A 90 0.79 8.85 7.23
N HIS A 91 0.40 9.20 6.01
CA HIS A 91 0.11 10.58 5.63
C HIS A 91 -0.98 11.21 6.49
N ASP A 92 -2.01 10.48 6.85
CA ASP A 92 -3.09 10.98 7.71
C ASP A 92 -2.60 11.30 9.14
N GLU A 93 -1.70 10.50 9.67
CA GLU A 93 -1.08 10.78 10.97
C GLU A 93 -0.15 12.00 10.89
N LEU A 94 0.61 12.14 9.80
CA LEU A 94 1.45 13.31 9.56
C LEU A 94 0.60 14.59 9.48
N ARG A 95 -0.49 14.59 8.73
CA ARG A 95 -1.41 15.73 8.65
C ARG A 95 -1.92 16.16 10.02
N LYS A 96 -2.28 15.22 10.90
CA LYS A 96 -2.72 15.49 12.27
C LYS A 96 -1.59 16.07 13.12
N LEU A 97 -0.34 15.66 12.92
CA LEU A 97 0.83 16.18 13.62
C LEU A 97 1.13 17.61 13.19
N TYR A 98 1.20 17.87 11.89
CA TYR A 98 1.47 19.21 11.35
C TYR A 98 0.40 20.24 11.75
N ALA A 99 -0.88 19.84 11.76
CA ALA A 99 -1.97 20.71 12.21
C ALA A 99 -1.87 21.15 13.68
N LYS A 100 -1.07 20.44 14.48
CA LYS A 100 -0.83 20.81 15.91
C LYS A 100 0.39 21.71 16.09
N SER A 101 1.20 21.96 15.05
CA SER A 101 2.37 22.82 15.13
C SER A 101 1.98 24.26 15.44
N PRO A 102 2.90 25.05 16.03
CA PRO A 102 2.66 26.48 16.26
C PRO A 102 2.33 27.24 14.97
N ASP A 103 3.09 27.00 13.90
CA ASP A 103 2.91 27.65 12.59
C ASP A 103 1.54 27.37 12.00
N ALA A 104 1.06 26.10 12.08
CA ALA A 104 -0.27 25.73 11.60
C ALA A 104 -1.39 26.45 12.36
N LYS A 105 -1.24 26.57 13.70
CA LYS A 105 -2.20 27.28 14.54
C LYS A 105 -2.23 28.77 14.26
N GLU A 106 -1.09 29.40 14.04
CA GLU A 106 -0.98 30.82 13.69
C GLU A 106 -1.72 31.12 12.38
N HIS A 107 -1.60 30.23 11.38
CA HIS A 107 -2.27 30.39 10.09
C HIS A 107 -3.69 29.80 10.05
N GLY A 108 -4.16 29.17 11.13
CA GLY A 108 -5.47 28.54 11.21
C GLY A 108 -5.63 27.26 10.39
N TYR A 109 -4.51 26.60 10.01
CA TYR A 109 -4.53 25.36 9.23
C TYR A 109 -4.96 24.16 10.06
N LYS A 110 -5.85 23.37 9.50
CA LYS A 110 -6.36 22.08 10.04
C LYS A 110 -5.72 20.89 9.32
N ALA A 111 -5.89 19.68 9.83
CA ALA A 111 -5.37 18.48 9.20
C ALA A 111 -5.89 18.27 7.77
N SER A 112 -7.09 18.75 7.44
CA SER A 112 -7.63 18.74 6.08
C SER A 112 -6.81 19.58 5.09
N ASP A 113 -6.26 20.71 5.55
CA ASP A 113 -5.51 21.64 4.70
C ASP A 113 -4.20 21.03 4.18
N PHE A 114 -3.63 20.09 4.92
CA PHE A 114 -2.43 19.35 4.55
C PHE A 114 -2.68 18.17 3.58
N SER A 115 -3.92 17.95 3.15
CA SER A 115 -4.20 16.96 2.11
C SER A 115 -3.82 17.51 0.73
N TYR A 116 -2.88 16.89 0.04
CA TYR A 116 -2.58 17.26 -1.34
C TYR A 116 -3.70 16.87 -2.33
N ASN A 117 -4.69 16.09 -1.89
CA ASN A 117 -5.86 15.73 -2.72
C ASN A 117 -6.97 16.79 -2.68
N THR A 118 -7.23 17.37 -1.49
CA THR A 118 -8.39 18.23 -1.25
C THR A 118 -8.09 19.47 -0.39
N GLY A 119 -6.88 19.55 0.19
CA GLY A 119 -6.53 20.61 1.13
C GLY A 119 -6.17 21.93 0.45
N SER A 120 -6.22 23.02 1.21
CA SER A 120 -5.87 24.37 0.74
C SER A 120 -4.36 24.55 0.48
N LEU A 121 -3.53 23.70 1.07
CA LEU A 121 -2.08 23.71 0.90
C LEU A 121 -1.60 22.85 -0.29
N ARG A 122 -2.51 22.30 -1.09
CA ARG A 122 -2.15 21.59 -2.33
C ARG A 122 -1.62 22.55 -3.39
N CYS A 123 -0.77 22.06 -4.28
CA CYS A 123 -0.28 22.84 -5.40
C CYS A 123 -1.41 23.21 -6.36
N PRO A 124 -1.65 24.51 -6.63
CA PRO A 124 -2.71 24.91 -7.55
C PRO A 124 -2.37 24.60 -9.03
N GLY A 125 -1.08 24.55 -9.39
CA GLY A 125 -0.64 24.31 -10.77
C GLY A 125 -0.90 22.89 -11.27
N CYS A 126 -0.83 21.89 -10.39
CA CYS A 126 -1.11 20.49 -10.74
C CYS A 126 -2.28 19.90 -9.95
N ASP A 127 -3.00 20.71 -9.19
CA ASP A 127 -4.09 20.25 -8.33
C ASP A 127 -3.69 19.09 -7.40
N GLY A 128 -2.43 19.11 -6.92
CA GLY A 128 -1.88 18.11 -6.00
C GLY A 128 -1.50 16.76 -6.63
N THR A 129 -1.47 16.63 -7.96
CA THR A 129 -0.96 15.42 -8.62
C THR A 129 0.56 15.31 -8.61
N GLY A 130 1.27 16.44 -8.50
CA GLY A 130 2.73 16.50 -8.62
C GLY A 130 3.22 16.53 -10.06
N VAL A 131 2.36 16.20 -11.03
CA VAL A 131 2.68 16.13 -12.45
C VAL A 131 1.70 16.94 -13.27
N VAL A 132 2.09 17.33 -14.47
CA VAL A 132 1.24 17.90 -15.49
C VAL A 132 1.36 17.06 -16.76
N SER A 133 0.24 16.79 -17.42
CA SER A 133 0.21 16.06 -18.68
C SER A 133 0.45 17.03 -19.83
N LEU A 134 1.39 16.69 -20.71
CA LEU A 134 1.61 17.38 -21.97
C LEU A 134 0.95 16.59 -23.09
N ASP A 135 -0.05 17.19 -23.71
CA ASP A 135 -0.63 16.68 -24.95
C ASP A 135 0.39 16.94 -26.10
N VAL A 136 1.02 15.88 -26.56
CA VAL A 136 1.93 15.92 -27.71
C VAL A 136 1.21 15.27 -28.88
N GLN A 137 0.81 16.06 -29.88
CA GLN A 137 0.10 15.56 -31.06
C GLN A 137 0.77 14.28 -31.60
N PHE A 138 -0.05 13.23 -31.79
CA PHE A 138 0.32 11.90 -32.29
C PHE A 138 1.20 11.02 -31.38
N LEU A 139 1.44 11.42 -30.12
CA LEU A 139 2.13 10.60 -29.11
C LEU A 139 1.22 10.40 -27.89
N PRO A 140 1.44 9.34 -27.10
CA PRO A 140 0.78 9.23 -25.80
C PRO A 140 1.11 10.43 -24.90
N ASP A 141 0.16 10.86 -24.07
CA ASP A 141 0.35 11.93 -23.10
C ASP A 141 1.61 11.67 -22.25
N VAL A 142 2.48 12.68 -22.17
CA VAL A 142 3.71 12.61 -21.37
C VAL A 142 3.50 13.39 -20.08
N ASN A 143 3.57 12.68 -18.95
CA ASN A 143 3.55 13.29 -17.63
C ASN A 143 4.95 13.84 -17.27
N ILE A 144 5.03 15.12 -16.97
CA ILE A 144 6.25 15.77 -16.47
C ILE A 144 6.02 16.27 -15.03
N PRO A 145 7.07 16.36 -14.20
CA PRO A 145 6.96 17.02 -12.90
C PRO A 145 6.38 18.44 -13.03
N CYS A 146 5.43 18.77 -12.19
CA CYS A 146 4.81 20.09 -12.17
C CYS A 146 5.87 21.16 -11.97
N PRO A 147 5.97 22.20 -12.83
CA PRO A 147 6.98 23.25 -12.72
C PRO A 147 6.85 24.07 -11.42
N ASP A 148 5.64 24.23 -10.89
CA ASP A 148 5.39 25.02 -9.68
C ASP A 148 5.85 24.34 -8.42
N CYS A 149 5.50 23.05 -8.25
CA CYS A 149 5.80 22.29 -7.03
C CYS A 149 6.94 21.28 -7.21
N ARG A 150 7.45 21.07 -8.42
CA ARG A 150 8.53 20.13 -8.75
C ARG A 150 8.30 18.71 -8.25
N GLY A 151 7.04 18.27 -8.30
CA GLY A 151 6.63 16.94 -7.85
C GLY A 151 6.16 16.84 -6.40
N SER A 152 6.41 17.86 -5.56
CA SER A 152 6.05 17.79 -4.13
C SER A 152 4.54 17.75 -3.84
N ARG A 153 3.69 18.11 -4.80
CA ARG A 153 2.22 18.16 -4.70
C ARG A 153 1.67 19.30 -3.85
N TYR A 154 2.54 20.06 -3.18
CA TYR A 154 2.18 21.12 -2.23
C TYR A 154 2.46 22.51 -2.77
N ALA A 155 1.62 23.46 -2.35
CA ALA A 155 1.86 24.88 -2.55
C ALA A 155 3.05 25.35 -1.69
N ARG A 156 3.68 26.47 -2.10
CA ARG A 156 4.81 27.05 -1.38
C ARG A 156 4.50 27.36 0.09
N ALA A 157 3.26 27.73 0.40
CA ALA A 157 2.82 27.99 1.77
C ALA A 157 3.00 26.79 2.72
N ALA A 158 2.90 25.54 2.21
CA ALA A 158 3.09 24.35 3.02
C ALA A 158 4.51 24.22 3.59
N TYR A 159 5.52 24.79 2.93
CA TYR A 159 6.91 24.77 3.40
C TYR A 159 7.14 25.72 4.59
N GLY A 160 6.25 26.69 4.80
CA GLY A 160 6.27 27.59 5.95
C GLY A 160 5.80 26.94 7.25
N VAL A 161 5.09 25.82 7.17
CA VAL A 161 4.60 25.09 8.35
C VAL A 161 5.56 23.98 8.69
N LYS A 162 6.26 24.10 9.80
CA LYS A 162 7.32 23.17 10.19
C LYS A 162 6.98 22.39 11.45
N LEU A 163 7.54 21.20 11.53
CA LEU A 163 7.50 20.33 12.69
C LEU A 163 8.92 20.13 13.19
N MET A 164 9.17 20.42 14.47
CA MET A 164 10.47 20.23 15.08
C MET A 164 10.57 18.85 15.71
N ASN A 165 11.67 18.14 15.49
CA ASN A 165 11.99 16.91 16.19
C ASN A 165 12.78 17.21 17.49
N LYS A 166 13.08 16.15 18.27
CA LYS A 166 13.87 16.30 19.53
C LYS A 166 15.32 16.76 19.32
N ALA A 167 15.86 16.56 18.12
CA ALA A 167 17.20 17.02 17.77
C ALA A 167 17.24 18.50 17.37
N GLY A 168 16.08 19.18 17.30
CA GLY A 168 15.97 20.57 16.89
C GLY A 168 15.87 20.78 15.38
N GLU A 169 15.72 19.72 14.60
CA GLU A 169 15.52 19.82 13.16
C GLU A 169 14.08 20.24 12.85
N ASN A 170 13.94 21.20 11.96
CA ASN A 170 12.65 21.73 11.51
C ASN A 170 12.38 21.32 10.07
N VAL A 171 11.35 20.50 9.86
CA VAL A 171 10.99 19.94 8.55
C VAL A 171 9.52 20.22 8.26
N SER A 172 9.21 20.69 7.06
CA SER A 172 7.83 20.81 6.56
C SER A 172 7.29 19.49 6.07
N LEU A 173 5.96 19.40 5.92
CA LEU A 173 5.35 18.16 5.41
C LEU A 173 5.83 17.80 4.00
N PRO A 174 5.94 18.73 3.02
CA PRO A 174 6.52 18.40 1.72
C PRO A 174 7.95 17.84 1.81
N GLU A 175 8.81 18.45 2.63
CA GLU A 175 10.18 17.96 2.85
C GLU A 175 10.21 16.56 3.47
N LEU A 176 9.31 16.28 4.44
CA LEU A 176 9.19 14.97 5.05
C LEU A 176 8.67 13.91 4.04
N MET A 177 7.74 14.29 3.16
CA MET A 177 7.26 13.39 2.10
C MET A 177 8.34 13.05 1.07
N ASP A 178 9.36 13.87 0.93
CA ASP A 178 10.52 13.66 0.05
C ASP A 178 11.63 12.80 0.71
N MET A 179 11.53 12.54 2.01
CA MET A 179 12.45 11.65 2.72
C MET A 179 12.17 10.18 2.43
N ASP A 180 13.24 9.38 2.41
CA ASP A 180 13.10 7.93 2.48
C ASP A 180 12.59 7.48 3.88
N VAL A 181 12.06 6.25 3.93
CA VAL A 181 11.48 5.70 5.16
C VAL A 181 12.51 5.64 6.30
N ASN A 182 13.81 5.35 6.03
CA ASN A 182 14.83 5.28 7.08
C ASN A 182 15.05 6.65 7.71
N SER A 183 15.25 7.69 6.89
CA SER A 183 15.41 9.08 7.34
C SER A 183 14.15 9.59 8.07
N ALA A 184 12.97 9.26 7.55
CA ALA A 184 11.71 9.62 8.19
C ALA A 184 11.52 8.96 9.58
N ILE A 185 12.02 7.73 9.79
CA ILE A 185 12.02 7.06 11.11
C ILE A 185 12.85 7.86 12.11
N GLU A 186 14.03 8.29 11.71
CA GLU A 186 14.93 9.07 12.58
C GLU A 186 14.28 10.41 12.97
N PHE A 187 13.73 11.13 11.99
CA PHE A 187 13.02 12.38 12.25
C PHE A 187 11.79 12.19 13.15
N CYS A 188 11.02 11.11 12.93
CA CYS A 188 9.77 10.82 13.66
C CYS A 188 9.97 9.93 14.90
N ALA A 189 11.19 9.73 15.39
CA ALA A 189 11.49 8.78 16.48
C ALA A 189 10.67 9.03 17.77
N ASP A 190 10.30 10.27 18.05
CA ASP A 190 9.48 10.66 19.20
C ASP A 190 7.96 10.60 18.95
N ARG A 191 7.53 10.26 17.74
CA ARG A 191 6.13 10.20 17.32
C ARG A 191 5.69 8.75 17.16
N LYS A 192 5.33 8.14 18.29
CA LYS A 192 5.11 6.68 18.42
C LYS A 192 4.28 6.06 17.27
N THR A 193 3.13 6.65 16.94
CA THR A 193 2.23 6.09 15.91
C THR A 193 2.89 6.09 14.53
N VAL A 194 3.51 7.21 14.15
CA VAL A 194 4.20 7.33 12.85
C VAL A 194 5.42 6.43 12.79
N SER A 195 6.26 6.47 13.85
CA SER A 195 7.47 5.65 13.94
C SER A 195 7.17 4.15 13.88
N GLN A 196 6.07 3.68 14.49
CA GLN A 196 5.65 2.28 14.39
C GLN A 196 5.28 1.89 12.96
N LYS A 197 4.50 2.71 12.25
CA LYS A 197 4.11 2.44 10.86
C LYS A 197 5.33 2.45 9.92
N LEU A 198 6.19 3.44 10.06
CA LEU A 198 7.46 3.50 9.31
C LEU A 198 8.35 2.29 9.61
N GLY A 199 8.41 1.86 10.89
CA GLY A 199 9.14 0.65 11.31
C GLY A 199 8.64 -0.63 10.65
N ILE A 200 7.35 -0.73 10.34
CA ILE A 200 6.79 -1.85 9.56
C ILE A 200 7.36 -1.83 8.14
N LEU A 201 7.33 -0.69 7.46
CA LEU A 201 7.90 -0.54 6.11
C LEU A 201 9.38 -0.94 6.08
N LYS A 202 10.16 -0.44 7.05
CA LYS A 202 11.59 -0.78 7.17
C LYS A 202 11.81 -2.29 7.33
N ARG A 203 11.06 -2.95 8.23
CA ARG A 203 11.16 -4.41 8.44
C ARG A 203 10.80 -5.23 7.20
N LEU A 204 9.93 -4.71 6.35
CA LEU A 204 9.58 -5.32 5.07
C LEU A 204 10.58 -4.99 3.95
N GLY A 205 11.71 -4.34 4.27
CA GLY A 205 12.74 -4.01 3.30
C GLY A 205 12.38 -2.85 2.37
N LEU A 206 11.44 -1.98 2.77
CA LEU A 206 11.01 -0.80 2.03
C LEU A 206 11.64 0.50 2.57
N GLY A 207 12.72 0.39 3.34
CA GLY A 207 13.37 1.51 4.00
C GLY A 207 13.94 2.58 3.07
N TYR A 208 14.22 2.23 1.83
CA TYR A 208 14.78 3.13 0.80
C TYR A 208 13.73 3.89 -0.02
N LEU A 209 12.45 3.48 0.04
CA LEU A 209 11.38 4.19 -0.67
C LEU A 209 11.12 5.55 -0.05
N THR A 210 10.84 6.56 -0.89
CA THR A 210 10.39 7.86 -0.40
C THR A 210 8.93 7.81 0.02
N LEU A 211 8.54 8.60 1.02
CA LEU A 211 7.16 8.64 1.48
C LEU A 211 6.19 9.14 0.40
N GLY A 212 6.65 10.08 -0.42
CA GLY A 212 5.88 10.68 -1.52
C GLY A 212 5.93 9.88 -2.82
N GLU A 213 6.65 8.76 -2.88
CA GLU A 213 6.74 7.94 -4.09
C GLU A 213 5.38 7.38 -4.49
N GLU A 214 5.07 7.47 -5.77
CA GLU A 214 3.78 7.04 -6.32
C GLU A 214 3.65 5.52 -6.32
N THR A 215 2.51 5.00 -5.87
CA THR A 215 2.31 3.55 -5.84
C THR A 215 2.33 2.87 -7.21
N PRO A 216 1.93 3.52 -8.33
CA PRO A 216 2.06 2.92 -9.67
C PRO A 216 3.51 2.76 -10.14
N SER A 217 4.48 3.50 -9.58
CA SER A 217 5.90 3.39 -9.95
C SER A 217 6.61 2.20 -9.28
N LEU A 218 5.99 1.61 -8.27
CA LEU A 218 6.59 0.53 -7.48
C LEU A 218 6.73 -0.75 -8.32
N SER A 219 7.83 -1.45 -8.12
CA SER A 219 7.99 -2.81 -8.64
C SER A 219 6.97 -3.77 -8.00
N GLY A 220 6.69 -4.91 -8.66
CA GLY A 220 5.74 -5.90 -8.16
C GLY A 220 6.05 -6.36 -6.72
N GLY A 221 7.33 -6.58 -6.41
CA GLY A 221 7.74 -6.96 -5.05
C GLY A 221 7.57 -5.84 -4.02
N GLU A 222 7.80 -4.57 -4.39
CA GLU A 222 7.53 -3.41 -3.51
C GLU A 222 6.04 -3.24 -3.27
N ALA A 223 5.23 -3.32 -4.33
CA ALA A 223 3.78 -3.26 -4.24
C ALA A 223 3.23 -4.36 -3.32
N GLN A 224 3.70 -5.59 -3.46
CA GLN A 224 3.31 -6.71 -2.61
C GLN A 224 3.66 -6.46 -1.14
N ARG A 225 4.90 -6.03 -0.85
CA ARG A 225 5.33 -5.72 0.52
C ARG A 225 4.58 -4.52 1.11
N LEU A 226 4.25 -3.51 0.29
CA LEU A 226 3.46 -2.37 0.73
C LEU A 226 2.00 -2.77 1.04
N LYS A 227 1.39 -3.66 0.25
CA LYS A 227 0.08 -4.27 0.56
C LYS A 227 0.12 -4.98 1.91
N LEU A 228 1.16 -5.78 2.15
CA LEU A 228 1.35 -6.45 3.43
C LEU A 228 1.51 -5.44 4.58
N ALA A 229 2.30 -4.38 4.39
CA ALA A 229 2.49 -3.33 5.40
C ALA A 229 1.17 -2.68 5.84
N SER A 230 0.26 -2.45 4.89
CA SER A 230 -1.05 -1.83 5.17
C SER A 230 -1.97 -2.73 5.99
N GLU A 231 -1.75 -4.04 5.99
CA GLU A 231 -2.56 -5.00 6.75
C GLU A 231 -1.94 -5.35 8.13
N ILE A 232 -0.63 -5.16 8.31
CA ILE A 232 0.04 -5.42 9.59
C ILE A 232 -0.46 -4.42 10.65
N GLY A 233 -0.82 -4.95 11.83
CA GLY A 233 -1.31 -4.15 12.96
C GLY A 233 -2.82 -3.94 13.00
N LYS A 234 -3.56 -4.37 11.99
CA LYS A 234 -5.02 -4.49 12.06
C LYS A 234 -5.37 -5.78 12.80
N THR A 235 -6.32 -5.73 13.73
CA THR A 235 -6.84 -6.95 14.39
C THR A 235 -7.69 -7.71 13.38
N GLN A 236 -7.24 -8.88 12.97
CA GLN A 236 -7.89 -9.68 11.93
C GLN A 236 -7.82 -11.16 12.32
N THR A 237 -8.65 -11.57 13.28
CA THR A 237 -8.74 -12.95 13.75
C THR A 237 -9.57 -13.84 12.84
N ASP A 238 -10.37 -13.25 11.97
CA ASP A 238 -11.36 -13.84 11.07
C ASP A 238 -10.98 -13.69 9.58
N SER A 239 -9.71 -13.44 9.31
CA SER A 239 -9.20 -13.18 7.97
C SER A 239 -8.34 -14.31 7.44
N VAL A 240 -8.47 -14.59 6.14
CA VAL A 240 -7.54 -15.42 5.37
C VAL A 240 -6.63 -14.54 4.55
N PHE A 241 -5.33 -14.67 4.77
CA PHE A 241 -4.30 -14.02 3.95
C PHE A 241 -3.81 -15.02 2.90
N VAL A 242 -3.86 -14.61 1.65
CA VAL A 242 -3.36 -15.37 0.51
C VAL A 242 -2.17 -14.63 -0.07
N PHE A 243 -1.01 -15.27 -0.08
CA PHE A 243 0.22 -14.73 -0.65
C PHE A 243 0.51 -15.44 -1.97
N ASP A 244 0.57 -14.70 -3.06
CA ASP A 244 0.98 -15.24 -4.36
C ASP A 244 2.45 -14.90 -4.59
N GLU A 245 3.27 -15.95 -4.77
CA GLU A 245 4.72 -15.84 -5.00
C GLU A 245 5.45 -14.84 -4.06
N PRO A 246 5.39 -15.00 -2.73
CA PRO A 246 5.86 -13.99 -1.77
C PRO A 246 7.37 -13.72 -1.79
N SER A 247 8.12 -14.48 -2.59
CA SER A 247 9.56 -14.30 -2.80
C SER A 247 9.91 -13.39 -3.99
N ILE A 248 8.93 -12.89 -4.74
CA ILE A 248 9.17 -11.98 -5.87
C ILE A 248 9.95 -10.75 -5.41
N GLY A 249 11.02 -10.43 -6.13
CA GLY A 249 11.91 -9.29 -5.83
C GLY A 249 12.85 -9.49 -4.65
N LEU A 250 12.91 -10.68 -4.06
CA LEU A 250 13.95 -11.04 -3.10
C LEU A 250 15.16 -11.62 -3.86
N HIS A 251 16.35 -11.10 -3.58
CA HIS A 251 17.59 -11.71 -4.09
C HIS A 251 17.77 -13.08 -3.44
N PRO A 252 18.27 -14.12 -4.18
CA PRO A 252 18.45 -15.47 -3.62
C PRO A 252 19.19 -15.52 -2.29
N LEU A 253 20.22 -14.66 -2.11
CA LEU A 253 21.00 -14.56 -0.88
C LEU A 253 20.24 -13.94 0.32
N ARG A 254 19.08 -13.28 0.08
CA ARG A 254 18.22 -12.71 1.14
C ARG A 254 17.02 -13.59 1.48
N SER A 255 16.69 -14.57 0.64
CA SER A 255 15.58 -15.49 0.88
C SER A 255 15.90 -16.57 1.91
N GLU A 256 17.18 -16.82 2.20
CA GLU A 256 17.64 -17.82 3.18
C GLU A 256 17.76 -17.27 4.61
N GLU A 257 17.70 -15.94 4.80
CA GLU A 257 17.86 -15.29 6.12
C GLU A 257 16.53 -14.93 6.83
N ARG A 258 15.40 -15.48 6.34
CA ARG A 258 14.07 -15.15 6.92
C ARG A 258 13.24 -16.38 7.20
#